data_02957a8c471e8a684dac3dc435018780
#
_entry.id   02957a8c471e8a684dac3dc435018780
#
_cell.length_a   1.000
_cell.length_b   1.000
_cell.length_c   1.000
_cell.angle_alpha   90.00
_cell.angle_beta   90.00
_cell.angle_gamma   90.00
#
_symmetry.space_group_name_H-M   'P 1'
#
loop_
_entity.id
_entity.type
_entity.pdbx_description
1 polymer ?
#
loop_
_entity_poly.entity_id
_entity_poly.type
_entity_poly.pdbx_seq_one_letter_code
_entity_poly.pdbx_strand_id
1 'polypeptide(L)'
;LIEWTEHQVKQEFQVDAIADLAYGKGFGLVRERVINNVRKLQKLCDHTIIVGHRKTAAAVDNSNAVDPESLDISGKLKNMLMAMSDAVGYVYRNEEDNKLMVSFKSGKALEAGSRCPHLKGKEIEFKWDLIYKSDKKEKK
;
A
#
# COMPACT_ATOMS: atom_id res chain seq x y z
N LEU A 1 7.91 9.67 -1.98
CA LEU A 1 8.49 9.39 -0.66
C LEU A 1 9.67 8.42 -0.76
N ILE A 2 9.53 7.27 -1.43
CA ILE A 2 10.59 6.24 -1.55
C ILE A 2 11.80 6.82 -2.27
N GLU A 3 11.65 7.30 -3.49
CA GLU A 3 12.71 7.90 -4.30
C GLU A 3 13.44 9.05 -3.56
N TRP A 4 12.66 9.90 -2.89
CA TRP A 4 13.23 10.98 -2.08
C TRP A 4 14.10 10.42 -0.95
N THR A 5 13.64 9.37 -0.27
CA THR A 5 14.38 8.72 0.81
C THR A 5 15.65 8.05 0.29
N GLU A 6 15.58 7.40 -0.87
CA GLU A 6 16.75 6.82 -1.53
C GLU A 6 17.78 7.89 -1.88
N HIS A 7 17.35 9.01 -2.44
CA HIS A 7 18.22 10.14 -2.74
C HIS A 7 18.92 10.67 -1.48
N GLN A 8 18.20 10.82 -0.38
CA GLN A 8 18.77 11.25 0.90
C GLN A 8 19.83 10.26 1.44
N VAL A 9 19.58 8.96 1.35
CA VAL A 9 20.55 7.93 1.77
C VAL A 9 21.78 7.97 0.86
N LYS A 10 21.60 8.09 -0.45
CA LYS A 10 22.71 8.18 -1.40
C LYS A 10 23.61 9.39 -1.12
N GLN A 11 23.01 10.55 -0.86
CA GLN A 11 23.77 11.76 -0.52
C GLN A 11 24.53 11.61 0.80
N GLU A 12 23.89 11.08 1.85
CA GLU A 12 24.49 10.94 3.18
C GLU A 12 25.69 10.01 3.17
N PHE A 13 25.61 8.92 2.42
CA PHE A 13 26.68 7.92 2.35
C PHE A 13 27.62 8.11 1.15
N GLN A 14 27.40 9.15 0.33
CA GLN A 14 28.21 9.48 -0.85
C GLN A 14 28.36 8.29 -1.81
N VAL A 15 27.25 7.61 -2.09
CA VAL A 15 27.18 6.46 -3.01
C VAL A 15 26.30 6.78 -4.22
N ASP A 16 26.62 6.21 -5.38
CA ASP A 16 25.85 6.39 -6.60
C ASP A 16 24.57 5.53 -6.60
N ALA A 17 24.64 4.34 -6.00
CA ALA A 17 23.49 3.46 -5.88
C ALA A 17 23.32 2.95 -4.44
N ILE A 18 22.05 2.69 -4.05
CA ILE A 18 21.73 2.10 -2.73
C ILE A 18 22.39 0.72 -2.55
N ALA A 19 22.56 -0.01 -3.67
CA ALA A 19 23.20 -1.32 -3.69
C ALA A 19 24.70 -1.28 -3.35
N ASP A 20 25.38 -0.14 -3.50
CA ASP A 20 26.79 0.02 -3.20
C ASP A 20 27.08 -0.04 -1.69
N LEU A 21 26.06 0.15 -0.88
CA LEU A 21 26.18 -0.04 0.57
C LEU A 21 26.22 -1.53 0.91
N ALA A 22 27.33 -1.94 1.53
CA ALA A 22 27.63 -3.34 1.84
C ALA A 22 26.49 -4.07 2.56
N TYR A 23 26.34 -5.36 2.27
CA TYR A 23 25.41 -6.29 2.91
C TYR A 23 23.92 -5.87 2.85
N GLY A 24 23.52 -5.12 1.82
CA GLY A 24 22.13 -4.66 1.65
C GLY A 24 21.69 -3.61 2.68
N LYS A 25 22.64 -3.00 3.41
CA LYS A 25 22.40 -1.97 4.43
C LYS A 25 21.61 -0.80 3.88
N GLY A 26 21.87 -0.38 2.64
CA GLY A 26 21.18 0.73 1.99
C GLY A 26 19.68 0.51 1.88
N PHE A 27 19.25 -0.67 1.42
CA PHE A 27 17.83 -1.02 1.34
C PHE A 27 17.17 -1.09 2.73
N GLY A 28 17.91 -1.50 3.75
CA GLY A 28 17.47 -1.49 5.15
C GLY A 28 17.18 -0.06 5.63
N LEU A 29 18.11 0.86 5.40
CA LEU A 29 18.01 2.27 5.77
C LEU A 29 16.84 2.96 5.07
N VAL A 30 16.69 2.78 3.77
CA VAL A 30 15.58 3.36 3.00
C VAL A 30 14.26 2.88 3.59
N ARG A 31 14.09 1.57 3.78
CA ARG A 31 12.89 0.98 4.35
C ARG A 31 12.56 1.55 5.73
N GLU A 32 13.53 1.60 6.63
CA GLU A 32 13.36 2.15 7.98
C GLU A 32 12.92 3.61 7.94
N ARG A 33 13.57 4.43 7.13
CA ARG A 33 13.25 5.87 7.00
C ARG A 33 11.86 6.09 6.42
N VAL A 34 11.47 5.33 5.39
CA VAL A 34 10.11 5.42 4.81
C VAL A 34 9.07 5.09 5.87
N ILE A 35 9.24 3.98 6.60
CA ILE A 35 8.30 3.59 7.66
C ILE A 35 8.23 4.63 8.78
N ASN A 36 9.37 5.17 9.20
CA ASN A 36 9.41 6.21 10.22
C ASN A 36 8.72 7.51 9.77
N ASN A 37 8.86 7.89 8.50
CA ASN A 37 8.16 9.04 7.94
C ASN A 37 6.64 8.80 7.87
N VAL A 38 6.20 7.62 7.45
CA VAL A 38 4.77 7.25 7.48
C VAL A 38 4.23 7.33 8.92
N ARG A 39 4.93 6.76 9.90
CA ARG A 39 4.53 6.83 11.31
C ARG A 39 4.45 8.26 11.86
N LYS A 40 5.34 9.16 11.40
CA LYS A 40 5.26 10.58 11.76
C LYS A 40 4.00 11.22 11.19
N LEU A 41 3.68 10.95 9.92
CA LEU A 41 2.45 11.45 9.29
C LEU A 41 1.19 10.95 10.00
N GLN A 42 1.14 9.67 10.36
CA GLN A 42 0.03 9.07 11.11
C GLN A 42 -0.25 9.74 12.47
N LYS A 43 0.75 10.39 13.06
CA LYS A 43 0.58 11.14 14.31
C LYS A 43 0.00 12.54 14.12
N LEU A 44 -0.04 13.03 12.89
CA LEU A 44 -0.47 14.38 12.56
C LEU A 44 -1.91 14.47 12.05
N CYS A 45 -2.53 13.32 11.78
CA CYS A 45 -3.87 13.26 11.19
C CYS A 45 -4.63 12.01 11.65
N ASP A 46 -5.96 12.10 11.67
CA ASP A 46 -6.82 10.98 12.05
C ASP A 46 -6.81 9.85 11.00
N HIS A 47 -6.64 10.21 9.73
CA HIS A 47 -6.62 9.29 8.62
C HIS A 47 -5.42 9.54 7.72
N THR A 48 -4.66 8.50 7.43
CA THR A 48 -3.55 8.54 6.48
C THR A 48 -3.86 7.62 5.30
N ILE A 49 -3.84 8.18 4.09
CA ILE A 49 -4.08 7.41 2.88
C ILE A 49 -2.79 7.36 2.07
N ILE A 50 -2.36 6.14 1.77
CA ILE A 50 -1.20 5.90 0.91
C ILE A 50 -1.73 5.39 -0.43
N VAL A 51 -1.44 6.12 -1.50
CA VAL A 51 -1.78 5.73 -2.86
C VAL A 51 -0.54 5.21 -3.55
N GLY A 52 -0.66 4.08 -4.20
CA GLY A 52 0.42 3.48 -4.99
C GLY A 52 -0.09 2.82 -6.25
N HIS A 53 0.81 2.61 -7.19
CA HIS A 53 0.49 1.92 -8.43
C HIS A 53 0.39 0.41 -8.21
N ARG A 54 -0.40 -0.23 -9.05
CA ARG A 54 -0.49 -1.67 -9.14
C ARG A 54 0.66 -2.21 -10.00
N LYS A 55 1.32 -3.25 -9.51
CA LYS A 55 2.19 -4.08 -10.35
C LYS A 55 1.31 -5.08 -11.08
N THR A 56 1.32 -5.03 -12.39
CA THR A 56 0.66 -6.05 -13.21
C THR A 56 1.48 -7.33 -13.11
N ALA A 57 0.84 -8.46 -12.83
CA ALA A 57 1.48 -9.76 -12.91
C ALA A 57 2.08 -9.92 -14.32
N ALA A 58 3.39 -10.14 -14.41
CA ALA A 58 3.99 -10.55 -15.66
C ALA A 58 3.36 -11.91 -16.01
N ALA A 59 2.83 -12.04 -17.22
CA ALA A 59 2.42 -13.32 -17.75
C ALA A 59 3.68 -14.19 -17.83
N VAL A 60 3.91 -15.01 -16.80
CA VAL A 60 4.98 -15.99 -16.82
C VAL A 60 4.48 -17.18 -17.59
N ASP A 61 5.04 -17.36 -18.77
CA ASP A 61 4.89 -18.57 -19.57
C ASP A 61 5.09 -19.81 -18.67
N ASN A 62 4.10 -20.70 -18.67
CA ASN A 62 4.18 -22.11 -18.23
C ASN A 62 4.37 -22.45 -16.74
N SER A 63 4.09 -21.59 -15.79
CA SER A 63 3.91 -22.05 -14.40
C SER A 63 2.59 -21.58 -13.81
N ASN A 64 1.87 -22.48 -13.14
CA ASN A 64 0.57 -22.23 -12.47
C ASN A 64 0.64 -21.28 -11.26
N ALA A 65 1.70 -20.52 -11.10
CA ALA A 65 1.86 -19.50 -10.08
C ALA A 65 1.50 -18.15 -10.67
N VAL A 66 0.24 -17.75 -10.52
CA VAL A 66 -0.19 -16.38 -10.76
C VAL A 66 0.31 -15.55 -9.59
N ASP A 67 1.33 -14.71 -9.83
CA ASP A 67 1.69 -13.69 -8.86
C ASP A 67 0.49 -12.77 -8.65
N PRO A 68 0.02 -12.56 -7.41
CA PRO A 68 -1.14 -11.72 -7.18
C PRO A 68 -0.82 -10.28 -7.60
N GLU A 69 -1.84 -9.62 -8.14
CA GLU A 69 -1.78 -8.17 -8.35
C GLU A 69 -1.54 -7.48 -7.01
N SER A 70 -0.48 -6.74 -6.93
CA SER A 70 -0.02 -6.15 -5.67
C SER A 70 0.45 -4.71 -5.88
N LEU A 71 0.66 -4.03 -4.76
CA LEU A 71 1.27 -2.71 -4.75
C LEU A 71 2.68 -2.77 -5.37
N ASP A 72 2.97 -1.90 -6.34
CA ASP A 72 4.27 -1.80 -7.01
C ASP A 72 5.31 -1.14 -6.11
N ILE A 73 5.64 -1.81 -5.05
CA ILE A 73 6.70 -1.47 -4.10
C ILE A 73 7.51 -2.73 -3.84
N SER A 74 8.81 -2.64 -3.99
CA SER A 74 9.70 -3.79 -3.89
C SER A 74 9.84 -4.34 -2.46
N GLY A 75 9.93 -5.64 -2.36
CA GLY A 75 10.41 -6.38 -1.21
C GLY A 75 9.63 -6.19 0.10
N LYS A 76 10.37 -6.18 1.21
CA LYS A 76 9.81 -6.12 2.58
C LYS A 76 9.06 -4.84 2.88
N LEU A 77 9.32 -3.73 2.18
CA LEU A 77 8.65 -2.45 2.40
C LEU A 77 7.15 -2.55 2.10
N LYS A 78 6.77 -3.19 0.99
CA LYS A 78 5.37 -3.46 0.64
C LYS A 78 4.65 -4.15 1.81
N ASN A 79 5.21 -5.27 2.27
CA ASN A 79 4.59 -6.06 3.33
C ASN A 79 4.45 -5.27 4.65
N MET A 80 5.44 -4.43 4.98
CA MET A 80 5.38 -3.58 6.17
C MET A 80 4.29 -2.52 6.06
N LEU A 81 4.16 -1.84 4.92
CA LEU A 81 3.11 -0.83 4.69
C LEU A 81 1.72 -1.47 4.75
N MET A 82 1.53 -2.60 4.08
CA MET A 82 0.26 -3.32 4.10
C MET A 82 -0.09 -3.81 5.52
N ALA A 83 0.87 -4.34 6.26
CA ALA A 83 0.67 -4.80 7.63
C ALA A 83 0.33 -3.66 8.62
N MET A 84 0.79 -2.45 8.37
CA MET A 84 0.47 -1.26 9.18
C MET A 84 -0.91 -0.67 8.85
N SER A 85 -1.45 -0.95 7.67
CA SER A 85 -2.72 -0.40 7.20
C SER A 85 -3.91 -1.13 7.79
N ASP A 86 -4.98 -0.41 8.15
CA ASP A 86 -6.24 -1.01 8.60
C ASP A 86 -7.04 -1.59 7.42
N ALA A 87 -6.83 -1.04 6.24
CA ALA A 87 -7.42 -1.53 5.01
C ALA A 87 -6.47 -1.34 3.82
N VAL A 88 -6.45 -2.31 2.94
CA VAL A 88 -5.78 -2.27 1.63
C VAL A 88 -6.86 -2.44 0.58
N GLY A 89 -7.17 -1.37 -0.15
CA GLY A 89 -8.22 -1.35 -1.16
C GLY A 89 -7.64 -1.34 -2.57
N TYR A 90 -8.18 -2.15 -3.43
CA TYR A 90 -7.93 -2.10 -4.87
C TYR A 90 -8.96 -1.21 -5.54
N VAL A 91 -8.50 -0.11 -6.13
CA VAL A 91 -9.36 0.88 -6.78
C VAL A 91 -9.35 0.64 -8.29
N TYR A 92 -10.54 0.57 -8.87
CA TYR A 92 -10.72 0.34 -10.31
C TYR A 92 -12.01 1.01 -10.82
N ARG A 93 -12.15 1.11 -12.14
CA ARG A 93 -13.40 1.51 -12.76
C ARG A 93 -14.17 0.27 -13.20
N ASN A 94 -15.45 0.23 -12.84
CA ASN A 94 -16.36 -0.79 -13.33
C ASN A 94 -16.60 -0.55 -14.84
N GLU A 95 -16.50 -1.60 -15.63
CA GLU A 95 -16.63 -1.54 -17.10
C GLU A 95 -18.07 -1.25 -17.55
N GLU A 96 -19.08 -1.64 -16.77
CA GLU A 96 -20.48 -1.50 -17.14
C GLU A 96 -21.02 -0.07 -16.98
N ASP A 97 -20.73 0.56 -15.85
CA ASP A 97 -21.30 1.88 -15.49
C ASP A 97 -20.24 2.97 -15.25
N ASN A 98 -18.96 2.64 -15.51
CA ASN A 98 -17.80 3.51 -15.37
C ASN A 98 -17.64 4.14 -13.96
N LYS A 99 -18.29 3.58 -12.95
CA LYS A 99 -18.14 4.03 -11.56
C LYS A 99 -16.79 3.66 -10.99
N LEU A 100 -16.28 4.51 -10.14
CA LEU A 100 -15.07 4.23 -9.39
C LEU A 100 -15.42 3.32 -8.21
N MET A 101 -14.83 2.14 -8.19
CA MET A 101 -15.05 1.10 -7.19
C MET A 101 -13.80 0.88 -6.34
N VAL A 102 -13.99 0.37 -5.14
CA VAL A 102 -12.90 -0.15 -4.29
C VAL A 102 -13.25 -1.52 -3.75
N SER A 103 -12.35 -2.47 -3.96
CA SER A 103 -12.47 -3.83 -3.46
C SER A 103 -11.54 -4.05 -2.26
N PHE A 104 -12.11 -4.55 -1.17
CA PHE A 104 -11.40 -5.05 0.02
C PHE A 104 -11.49 -6.58 0.13
N LYS A 105 -11.79 -7.24 -0.99
CA LYS A 105 -11.80 -8.70 -1.10
C LYS A 105 -10.39 -9.21 -1.22
N SER A 106 -9.97 -10.09 -0.33
CA SER A 106 -8.70 -10.82 -0.46
C SER A 106 -8.89 -12.05 -1.34
N GLY A 107 -7.91 -12.35 -2.17
CA GLY A 107 -7.96 -13.51 -3.06
C GLY A 107 -6.57 -13.92 -3.53
N LYS A 108 -6.48 -15.07 -4.25
CA LYS A 108 -5.21 -15.53 -4.82
C LYS A 108 -4.62 -14.58 -5.86
N ALA A 109 -5.48 -13.79 -6.53
CA ALA A 109 -5.09 -12.90 -7.62
C ALA A 109 -4.92 -11.42 -7.18
N LEU A 110 -5.26 -11.06 -5.93
CA LEU A 110 -5.28 -9.68 -5.48
C LEU A 110 -4.90 -9.56 -4.01
N GLU A 111 -3.87 -8.77 -3.72
CA GLU A 111 -3.48 -8.42 -2.36
C GLU A 111 -4.31 -7.24 -1.85
N ALA A 112 -5.53 -7.50 -1.41
CA ALA A 112 -6.42 -6.53 -0.77
C ALA A 112 -7.02 -7.12 0.51
N GLY A 113 -7.60 -6.28 1.35
CA GLY A 113 -8.26 -6.73 2.58
C GLY A 113 -8.50 -5.62 3.56
N SER A 114 -9.25 -5.90 4.63
CA SER A 114 -9.48 -4.93 5.70
C SER A 114 -9.66 -5.59 7.05
N ARG A 115 -9.15 -4.95 8.09
CA ARG A 115 -9.43 -5.26 9.50
C ARG A 115 -10.73 -4.60 9.97
N CYS A 116 -11.18 -3.56 9.26
CA CYS A 116 -12.42 -2.86 9.59
C CYS A 116 -13.64 -3.73 9.24
N PRO A 117 -14.52 -4.09 10.19
CA PRO A 117 -15.64 -5.02 9.94
C PRO A 117 -16.58 -4.54 8.84
N HIS A 118 -16.76 -3.23 8.69
CA HIS A 118 -17.67 -2.66 7.69
C HIS A 118 -17.10 -2.71 6.26
N LEU A 119 -15.78 -2.93 6.09
CA LEU A 119 -15.11 -3.03 4.79
C LEU A 119 -14.71 -4.46 4.44
N LYS A 120 -14.49 -5.31 5.46
CA LYS A 120 -13.93 -6.65 5.29
C LYS A 120 -14.70 -7.49 4.26
N GLY A 121 -13.99 -7.93 3.22
CA GLY A 121 -14.54 -8.78 2.16
C GLY A 121 -15.57 -8.10 1.25
N LYS A 122 -15.69 -6.77 1.31
CA LYS A 122 -16.64 -6.01 0.51
C LYS A 122 -16.01 -5.36 -0.70
N GLU A 123 -16.89 -5.05 -1.63
CA GLU A 123 -16.64 -4.23 -2.79
C GLU A 123 -17.71 -3.15 -2.83
N ILE A 124 -17.31 -1.91 -2.87
CA ILE A 124 -18.18 -0.74 -2.71
C ILE A 124 -17.80 0.36 -3.69
N GLU A 125 -18.73 1.26 -3.96
CA GLU A 125 -18.41 2.49 -4.68
C GLU A 125 -17.41 3.31 -3.88
N PHE A 126 -16.41 3.91 -4.54
CA PHE A 126 -15.39 4.71 -3.89
C PHE A 126 -15.99 6.04 -3.41
N LYS A 127 -16.52 6.03 -2.21
CA LYS A 127 -17.06 7.20 -1.50
C LYS A 127 -16.53 7.24 -0.08
N TRP A 128 -16.15 8.42 0.38
CA TRP A 128 -15.54 8.59 1.70
C TRP A 128 -16.46 8.21 2.86
N ASP A 129 -17.75 8.48 2.76
CA ASP A 129 -18.78 8.13 3.75
C ASP A 129 -19.01 6.61 3.86
N LEU A 130 -18.69 5.85 2.81
CA LEU A 130 -18.72 4.40 2.82
C LEU A 130 -17.44 3.79 3.38
N ILE A 131 -16.30 4.47 3.16
CA ILE A 131 -14.99 4.02 3.64
C ILE A 131 -14.80 4.40 5.12
N TYR A 132 -15.09 5.64 5.46
CA TYR A 132 -14.99 6.17 6.82
C TYR A 132 -16.39 6.33 7.41
N LYS A 133 -16.84 5.33 8.16
CA LYS A 133 -18.03 5.50 8.98
C LYS A 133 -17.69 6.46 10.11
N SER A 134 -18.24 7.67 10.08
CA SER A 134 -18.26 8.49 11.28
C SER A 134 -19.05 7.73 12.35
N ASP A 135 -18.42 7.44 13.48
CA ASP A 135 -19.12 7.06 14.70
C ASP A 135 -19.98 8.28 15.12
N LYS A 136 -21.11 8.46 14.48
CA LYS A 136 -22.17 9.28 15.07
C LYS A 136 -22.57 8.57 16.36
N LYS A 137 -21.92 8.94 17.47
CA LYS A 137 -22.46 8.67 18.79
C LYS A 137 -23.85 9.29 18.77
N GLU A 138 -24.85 8.44 18.63
CA GLU A 138 -26.21 8.81 19.01
C GLU A 138 -26.13 9.28 20.45
N LYS A 139 -26.13 10.60 20.64
CA LYS A 139 -26.39 11.18 21.96
C LYS A 139 -27.84 10.82 22.28
N LYS A 140 -28.01 9.79 23.10
CA LYS A 140 -29.24 9.60 23.86
C LYS A 140 -29.36 10.68 24.91
#